data_3690f89a6295d7adecffa5d2b47bf998
#
_entry.id   3690f89a6295d7adecffa5d2b47bf998
#
_cell.length_a   1.000
_cell.length_b   1.000
_cell.length_c   1.000
_cell.angle_alpha   90.00
_cell.angle_beta   90.00
_cell.angle_gamma   90.00
#
_symmetry.space_group_name_H-M   'P 1'
#
loop_
_entity.id
_entity.type
_entity.pdbx_description
1 polymer ?
#
loop_
_entity_poly.entity_id
_entity_poly.type
_entity_poly.pdbx_seq_one_letter_code
_entity_poly.pdbx_strand_id
1 'polypeptide(L)'
;NVPLLIITLFMVAATMTLSMKRIKNSGRFFVQQQMDLGKVNGYIEEMMDGQKVVKVFCHEEENFDGFKKLNNALRDSAYSANRIANTIMPLTMAMGNLSYVLCAVVGGLLATNGYLGLTIGTLVSFLTLNKSFNQPINQVSQQSNAIIMALAGAERIFTVMEERPEIDEGTVELVRVRENADGTLTECAEKTGRWTW
;
A
#
# COMPACT_ATOMS: atom_id res chain seq x y z
N ASN A 1 -25.59 27.69 -7.40
CA ASN A 1 -25.40 28.82 -6.46
C ASN A 1 -23.93 29.05 -6.20
N VAL A 2 -23.41 30.16 -6.78
CA VAL A 2 -21.97 30.49 -6.76
C VAL A 2 -21.41 30.62 -5.33
N PRO A 3 -22.07 31.29 -4.36
CA PRO A 3 -21.53 31.41 -3.00
C PRO A 3 -21.32 30.07 -2.29
N LEU A 4 -22.28 29.14 -2.41
CA LEU A 4 -22.19 27.83 -1.81
C LEU A 4 -21.08 26.97 -2.46
N LEU A 5 -20.91 27.12 -3.79
CA LEU A 5 -19.82 26.47 -4.52
C LEU A 5 -18.44 26.95 -4.03
N ILE A 6 -18.28 28.26 -3.83
CA ILE A 6 -17.02 28.83 -3.35
C ILE A 6 -16.68 28.29 -1.95
N ILE A 7 -17.66 28.24 -1.04
CA ILE A 7 -17.47 27.67 0.31
C ILE A 7 -17.03 26.21 0.20
N THR A 8 -17.71 25.42 -0.63
CA THR A 8 -17.37 23.99 -0.80
C THR A 8 -15.97 23.82 -1.35
N LEU A 9 -15.59 24.55 -2.41
CA LEU A 9 -14.24 24.50 -3.00
C LEU A 9 -13.17 24.91 -2.00
N PHE A 10 -13.42 25.97 -1.21
CA PHE A 10 -12.51 26.39 -0.17
C PHE A 10 -12.32 25.31 0.89
N MET A 11 -13.41 24.67 1.36
CA MET A 11 -13.36 23.60 2.34
C MET A 11 -12.67 22.35 1.81
N VAL A 12 -12.87 21.98 0.54
CA VAL A 12 -12.15 20.88 -0.11
C VAL A 12 -10.66 21.19 -0.18
N ALA A 13 -10.28 22.38 -0.62
CA ALA A 13 -8.87 22.80 -0.67
C ALA A 13 -8.22 22.80 0.72
N ALA A 14 -8.92 23.28 1.75
CA ALA A 14 -8.46 23.26 3.12
C ALA A 14 -8.28 21.81 3.64
N THR A 15 -9.23 20.92 3.35
CA THR A 15 -9.16 19.51 3.72
C THR A 15 -7.98 18.83 3.04
N MET A 16 -7.78 19.05 1.73
CA MET A 16 -6.65 18.48 0.98
C MET A 16 -5.31 18.96 1.53
N THR A 17 -5.15 20.26 1.78
CA THR A 17 -3.89 20.80 2.29
C THR A 17 -3.56 20.28 3.68
N LEU A 18 -4.54 20.19 4.58
CA LEU A 18 -4.38 19.62 5.92
C LEU A 18 -4.02 18.12 5.87
N SER A 19 -4.71 17.35 5.02
CA SER A 19 -4.46 15.92 4.84
C SER A 19 -3.08 15.67 4.25
N MET A 20 -2.69 16.39 3.19
CA MET A 20 -1.36 16.26 2.57
C MET A 20 -0.22 16.60 3.54
N LYS A 21 -0.38 17.66 4.36
CA LYS A 21 0.60 18.00 5.40
C LYS A 21 0.77 16.90 6.43
N ARG A 22 -0.32 16.24 6.82
CA ARG A 22 -0.30 15.09 7.74
C ARG A 22 0.35 13.86 7.11
N ILE A 23 -0.03 13.50 5.88
CA ILE A 23 0.53 12.37 5.14
C ILE A 23 2.03 12.52 4.93
N LYS A 24 2.49 13.70 4.48
CA LYS A 24 3.92 13.96 4.26
C LYS A 24 4.75 13.75 5.54
N ASN A 25 4.21 14.13 6.69
CA ASN A 25 4.89 13.95 7.97
C ASN A 25 4.84 12.51 8.49
N SER A 26 3.88 11.67 8.01
CA SER A 26 3.73 10.30 8.49
C SER A 26 4.68 9.32 7.81
N GLY A 27 5.10 9.59 6.57
CA GLY A 27 5.90 8.66 5.78
C GLY A 27 7.17 8.19 6.49
N ARG A 28 7.90 9.09 7.16
CA ARG A 28 9.10 8.75 7.93
C ARG A 28 8.85 7.75 9.06
N PHE A 29 7.69 7.82 9.70
CA PHE A 29 7.34 6.92 10.80
C PHE A 29 7.00 5.51 10.29
N PHE A 30 6.39 5.40 9.10
CA PHE A 30 6.16 4.10 8.47
C PHE A 30 7.47 3.45 8.02
N VAL A 31 8.41 4.22 7.47
CA VAL A 31 9.75 3.71 7.13
C VAL A 31 10.46 3.21 8.40
N GLN A 32 10.43 3.99 9.48
CA GLN A 32 11.02 3.59 10.76
C GLN A 32 10.38 2.31 11.31
N GLN A 33 9.06 2.20 11.27
CA GLN A 33 8.34 1.00 11.68
C GLN A 33 8.79 -0.24 10.88
N GLN A 34 8.96 -0.11 9.56
CA GLN A 34 9.43 -1.22 8.73
C GLN A 34 10.88 -1.62 9.06
N MET A 35 11.74 -0.64 9.33
CA MET A 35 13.11 -0.92 9.77
C MET A 35 13.14 -1.65 11.11
N ASP A 36 12.34 -1.21 12.07
CA ASP A 36 12.29 -1.83 13.40
C ASP A 36 11.63 -3.21 13.36
N LEU A 37 10.64 -3.42 12.48
CA LEU A 37 10.06 -4.74 12.21
C LEU A 37 11.11 -5.69 11.63
N GLY A 38 11.94 -5.21 10.68
CA GLY A 38 13.04 -5.99 10.13
C GLY A 38 14.06 -6.40 11.20
N LYS A 39 14.40 -5.49 12.14
CA LYS A 39 15.31 -5.82 13.27
C LYS A 39 14.72 -6.87 14.20
N VAL A 40 13.43 -6.77 14.52
CA VAL A 40 12.75 -7.78 15.36
C VAL A 40 12.74 -9.13 14.67
N ASN A 41 12.38 -9.19 13.38
CA ASN A 41 12.35 -10.43 12.63
C ASN A 41 13.75 -11.07 12.51
N GLY A 42 14.77 -10.27 12.17
CA GLY A 42 16.16 -10.76 12.10
C GLY A 42 16.66 -11.29 13.44
N TYR A 43 16.32 -10.62 14.55
CA TYR A 43 16.66 -11.10 15.88
C TYR A 43 15.97 -12.41 16.24
N ILE A 44 14.67 -12.55 15.88
CA ILE A 44 13.94 -13.80 16.09
C ILE A 44 14.59 -14.95 15.29
N GLU A 45 14.90 -14.72 14.02
CA GLU A 45 15.56 -15.71 13.15
C GLU A 45 16.90 -16.13 13.72
N GLU A 46 17.76 -15.18 14.11
CA GLU A 46 19.07 -15.45 14.73
C GLU A 46 18.94 -16.27 16.03
N MET A 47 17.96 -15.91 16.89
CA MET A 47 17.76 -16.64 18.15
C MET A 47 17.13 -18.01 17.96
N MET A 48 16.31 -18.20 16.94
CA MET A 48 15.75 -19.51 16.59
C MET A 48 16.83 -20.44 16.05
N ASP A 49 17.68 -19.97 15.16
CA ASP A 49 18.79 -20.74 14.62
C ASP A 49 19.84 -21.04 15.70
N GLY A 50 20.13 -20.07 16.57
CA GLY A 50 21.04 -20.18 17.69
C GLY A 50 20.48 -20.84 18.97
N GLN A 51 19.23 -21.34 18.96
CA GLN A 51 18.53 -21.79 20.16
C GLN A 51 19.33 -22.82 21.02
N LYS A 52 20.03 -23.74 20.37
CA LYS A 52 20.87 -24.73 21.08
C LYS A 52 21.99 -24.08 21.88
N VAL A 53 22.62 -23.07 21.32
CA VAL A 53 23.72 -22.31 21.95
C VAL A 53 23.17 -21.54 23.15
N VAL A 54 22.08 -20.81 22.97
CA VAL A 54 21.40 -20.07 24.03
C VAL A 54 21.09 -20.96 25.22
N LYS A 55 20.54 -22.17 24.96
CA LYS A 55 20.22 -23.17 25.99
C LYS A 55 21.44 -23.69 26.72
N VAL A 56 22.52 -24.02 26.00
CA VAL A 56 23.76 -24.57 26.59
C VAL A 56 24.44 -23.57 27.51
N PHE A 57 24.41 -22.27 27.15
CA PHE A 57 25.02 -21.21 27.93
C PHE A 57 24.08 -20.52 28.92
N CYS A 58 22.81 -20.95 29.03
CA CYS A 58 21.77 -20.40 29.91
C CYS A 58 21.57 -18.90 29.73
N HIS A 59 21.57 -18.41 28.49
CA HIS A 59 21.44 -16.97 28.13
C HIS A 59 20.00 -16.58 27.76
N GLU A 60 19.00 -17.31 28.22
CA GLU A 60 17.58 -17.06 27.83
C GLU A 60 17.08 -15.71 28.33
N GLU A 61 17.43 -15.30 29.55
CA GLU A 61 17.01 -14.00 30.10
C GLU A 61 17.64 -12.83 29.35
N GLU A 62 18.93 -12.93 29.03
CA GLU A 62 19.64 -11.89 28.28
C GLU A 62 19.06 -11.72 26.87
N ASN A 63 18.76 -12.85 26.20
CA ASN A 63 18.11 -12.84 24.90
C ASN A 63 16.69 -12.30 24.96
N PHE A 64 15.92 -12.63 25.99
CA PHE A 64 14.59 -12.09 26.20
C PHE A 64 14.63 -10.57 26.41
N ASP A 65 15.60 -10.06 27.16
CA ASP A 65 15.79 -8.62 27.34
C ASP A 65 16.21 -7.92 26.05
N GLY A 66 17.05 -8.55 25.24
CA GLY A 66 17.38 -8.10 23.89
C GLY A 66 16.15 -7.98 22.99
N PHE A 67 15.34 -9.04 22.94
CA PHE A 67 14.07 -9.04 22.21
C PHE A 67 13.14 -7.94 22.70
N LYS A 68 12.98 -7.77 24.02
CA LYS A 68 12.12 -6.77 24.63
C LYS A 68 12.51 -5.34 24.25
N LYS A 69 13.81 -5.05 24.16
CA LYS A 69 14.30 -3.73 23.70
C LYS A 69 13.88 -3.46 22.24
N LEU A 70 14.09 -4.42 21.34
CA LEU A 70 13.73 -4.30 19.93
C LEU A 70 12.21 -4.21 19.74
N ASN A 71 11.45 -5.05 20.46
CA ASN A 71 10.00 -5.03 20.42
C ASN A 71 9.40 -3.72 20.96
N ASN A 72 10.00 -3.13 22.00
CA ASN A 72 9.60 -1.82 22.50
C ASN A 72 9.87 -0.71 21.46
N ALA A 73 11.00 -0.76 20.76
CA ALA A 73 11.31 0.19 19.69
C ALA A 73 10.28 0.06 18.54
N LEU A 74 9.96 -1.17 18.13
CA LEU A 74 8.90 -1.44 17.14
C LEU A 74 7.53 -0.93 17.61
N ARG A 75 7.16 -1.16 18.88
CA ARG A 75 5.92 -0.64 19.45
C ARG A 75 5.84 0.87 19.33
N ASP A 76 6.91 1.59 19.68
CA ASP A 76 6.93 3.05 19.71
C ASP A 76 6.90 3.66 18.30
N SER A 77 7.61 3.06 17.35
CA SER A 77 7.54 3.45 15.93
C SER A 77 6.18 3.13 15.31
N ALA A 78 5.61 1.95 15.59
CA ALA A 78 4.28 1.56 15.14
C ALA A 78 3.18 2.45 15.73
N TYR A 79 3.28 2.78 17.02
CA TYR A 79 2.36 3.72 17.67
C TYR A 79 2.40 5.09 16.98
N SER A 80 3.59 5.60 16.72
CA SER A 80 3.78 6.91 16.08
C SER A 80 3.21 6.94 14.65
N ALA A 81 3.46 5.90 13.86
CA ALA A 81 2.94 5.74 12.51
C ALA A 81 1.41 5.65 12.51
N ASN A 82 0.84 4.74 13.30
CA ASN A 82 -0.60 4.50 13.34
C ASN A 82 -1.39 5.66 13.97
N ARG A 83 -0.83 6.36 14.96
CA ARG A 83 -1.45 7.55 15.55
C ARG A 83 -1.73 8.61 14.50
N ILE A 84 -0.79 8.86 13.59
CA ILE A 84 -0.98 9.86 12.54
C ILE A 84 -1.96 9.34 11.48
N ALA A 85 -1.77 8.11 11.00
CA ALA A 85 -2.63 7.50 9.98
C ALA A 85 -4.10 7.47 10.41
N ASN A 86 -4.36 7.01 11.64
CA ASN A 86 -5.72 6.87 12.16
C ASN A 86 -6.40 8.22 12.50
N THR A 87 -5.64 9.32 12.52
CA THR A 87 -6.21 10.66 12.70
C THR A 87 -6.73 11.27 11.39
N ILE A 88 -6.26 10.81 10.23
CA ILE A 88 -6.61 11.38 8.92
C ILE A 88 -8.11 11.21 8.63
N MET A 89 -8.65 10.02 8.83
CA MET A 89 -10.05 9.72 8.52
C MET A 89 -11.04 10.54 9.38
N PRO A 90 -10.93 10.58 10.72
CA PRO A 90 -11.77 11.44 11.54
C PRO A 90 -11.62 12.93 11.21
N LEU A 91 -10.42 13.38 10.86
CA LEU A 91 -10.19 14.78 10.46
C LEU A 91 -10.95 15.10 9.17
N THR A 92 -10.86 14.23 8.15
CA THR A 92 -11.58 14.41 6.89
C THR A 92 -13.09 14.42 7.10
N MET A 93 -13.61 13.53 7.96
CA MET A 93 -15.04 13.49 8.32
C MET A 93 -15.46 14.77 9.06
N ALA A 94 -14.67 15.26 10.01
CA ALA A 94 -14.96 16.50 10.73
C ALA A 94 -15.00 17.71 9.79
N MET A 95 -14.05 17.80 8.84
CA MET A 95 -14.01 18.86 7.84
C MET A 95 -15.21 18.79 6.88
N GLY A 96 -15.63 17.59 6.49
CA GLY A 96 -16.85 17.38 5.68
C GLY A 96 -18.12 17.83 6.42
N ASN A 97 -18.24 17.48 7.70
CA ASN A 97 -19.36 17.94 8.54
C ASN A 97 -19.33 19.46 8.75
N LEU A 98 -18.17 20.05 8.95
CA LEU A 98 -18.02 21.50 9.06
C LEU A 98 -18.44 22.21 7.76
N SER A 99 -18.03 21.68 6.61
CA SER A 99 -18.47 22.17 5.29
C SER A 99 -20.00 22.11 5.15
N TYR A 100 -20.59 21.01 5.56
CA TYR A 100 -22.05 20.84 5.54
C TYR A 100 -22.76 21.90 6.40
N VAL A 101 -22.31 22.10 7.65
CA VAL A 101 -22.89 23.08 8.56
C VAL A 101 -22.74 24.51 8.03
N LEU A 102 -21.57 24.87 7.52
CA LEU A 102 -21.32 26.20 6.91
C LEU A 102 -22.26 26.42 5.69
N CYS A 103 -22.38 25.44 4.81
CA CYS A 103 -23.27 25.53 3.66
C CYS A 103 -24.75 25.60 4.09
N ALA A 104 -25.15 24.88 5.15
CA ALA A 104 -26.52 24.93 5.65
C ALA A 104 -26.85 26.29 6.28
N VAL A 105 -25.97 26.85 7.10
CA VAL A 105 -26.17 28.15 7.74
C VAL A 105 -26.18 29.28 6.71
N VAL A 106 -25.13 29.35 5.87
CA VAL A 106 -25.04 30.41 4.85
C VAL A 106 -26.14 30.25 3.80
N GLY A 107 -26.41 29.03 3.35
CA GLY A 107 -27.48 28.76 2.39
C GLY A 107 -28.88 29.04 2.95
N GLY A 108 -29.12 28.73 4.22
CA GLY A 108 -30.34 29.07 4.93
C GLY A 108 -30.59 30.59 5.01
N LEU A 109 -29.53 31.34 5.39
CA LEU A 109 -29.60 32.81 5.42
C LEU A 109 -29.85 33.43 4.04
N LEU A 110 -29.24 32.89 3.00
CA LEU A 110 -29.44 33.35 1.61
C LEU A 110 -30.84 33.00 1.11
N ALA A 111 -31.39 31.83 1.45
CA ALA A 111 -32.70 31.38 1.07
C ALA A 111 -33.80 32.20 1.76
N THR A 112 -33.66 32.52 3.06
CA THR A 112 -34.64 33.34 3.80
C THR A 112 -34.66 34.80 3.34
N ASN A 113 -33.53 35.32 2.91
CA ASN A 113 -33.43 36.69 2.38
C ASN A 113 -33.81 36.79 0.87
N GLY A 114 -34.18 35.67 0.24
CA GLY A 114 -34.55 35.64 -1.18
C GLY A 114 -33.36 35.93 -2.14
N TYR A 115 -32.13 35.85 -1.65
CA TYR A 115 -30.92 36.21 -2.43
C TYR A 115 -30.64 35.16 -3.51
N LEU A 116 -30.44 35.58 -4.75
CA LEU A 116 -30.07 34.73 -5.89
C LEU A 116 -31.10 33.64 -6.24
N GLY A 117 -32.37 33.77 -5.86
CA GLY A 117 -33.42 32.80 -6.16
C GLY A 117 -33.21 31.43 -5.49
N LEU A 118 -32.47 31.40 -4.39
CA LEU A 118 -32.21 30.17 -3.64
C LEU A 118 -33.48 29.74 -2.90
N THR A 119 -34.04 28.59 -3.27
CA THR A 119 -35.18 27.98 -2.56
C THR A 119 -34.67 26.96 -1.54
N ILE A 120 -35.49 26.68 -0.54
CA ILE A 120 -35.20 25.64 0.46
C ILE A 120 -34.94 24.28 -0.22
N GLY A 121 -35.70 23.95 -1.26
CA GLY A 121 -35.56 22.72 -2.02
C GLY A 121 -34.19 22.61 -2.74
N THR A 122 -33.73 23.71 -3.37
CA THR A 122 -32.43 23.75 -4.00
C THR A 122 -31.28 23.70 -2.99
N LEU A 123 -31.48 24.28 -1.78
CA LEU A 123 -30.50 24.16 -0.70
C LEU A 123 -30.39 22.70 -0.22
N VAL A 124 -31.48 22.01 0.04
CA VAL A 124 -31.47 20.62 0.46
C VAL A 124 -30.81 19.72 -0.59
N SER A 125 -31.10 19.92 -1.87
CA SER A 125 -30.45 19.21 -2.97
C SER A 125 -28.94 19.45 -3.00
N PHE A 126 -28.50 20.71 -2.80
CA PHE A 126 -27.08 21.05 -2.73
C PHE A 126 -26.38 20.39 -1.55
N LEU A 127 -26.99 20.41 -0.36
CA LEU A 127 -26.43 19.77 0.84
C LEU A 127 -26.30 18.25 0.67
N THR A 128 -27.26 17.61 0.01
CA THR A 128 -27.20 16.19 -0.31
C THR A 128 -26.04 15.87 -1.26
N LEU A 129 -25.89 16.67 -2.33
CA LEU A 129 -24.78 16.54 -3.27
C LEU A 129 -23.44 16.79 -2.59
N ASN A 130 -23.34 17.81 -1.75
CA ASN A 130 -22.11 18.12 -1.00
C ASN A 130 -21.68 16.97 -0.09
N LYS A 131 -22.65 16.33 0.60
CA LYS A 131 -22.37 15.15 1.45
C LYS A 131 -21.92 13.95 0.61
N SER A 132 -22.54 13.73 -0.55
CA SER A 132 -22.20 12.63 -1.44
C SER A 132 -20.85 12.82 -2.13
N PHE A 133 -20.36 14.07 -2.27
CA PHE A 133 -19.12 14.37 -2.95
C PHE A 133 -17.86 13.92 -2.20
N ASN A 134 -17.92 13.76 -0.89
CA ASN A 134 -16.79 13.29 -0.08
C ASN A 134 -16.45 11.81 -0.34
N GLN A 135 -17.43 10.99 -0.72
CA GLN A 135 -17.22 9.56 -0.96
C GLN A 135 -16.37 9.29 -2.21
N PRO A 136 -16.64 9.88 -3.39
CA PRO A 136 -15.78 9.73 -4.57
C PRO A 136 -14.33 10.18 -4.34
N ILE A 137 -14.11 11.25 -3.56
CA ILE A 137 -12.73 11.74 -3.24
C ILE A 137 -11.95 10.67 -2.48
N ASN A 138 -12.58 10.04 -1.49
CA ASN A 138 -11.94 8.95 -0.75
C ASN A 138 -11.67 7.73 -1.63
N GLN A 139 -12.59 7.38 -2.53
CA GLN A 139 -12.42 6.27 -3.48
C GLN A 139 -11.25 6.53 -4.44
N VAL A 140 -11.15 7.73 -5.04
CA VAL A 140 -10.01 8.09 -5.91
C VAL A 140 -8.69 8.01 -5.15
N SER A 141 -8.65 8.46 -3.90
CA SER A 141 -7.45 8.39 -3.06
C SER A 141 -7.01 6.94 -2.79
N GLN A 142 -7.96 6.04 -2.58
CA GLN A 142 -7.67 4.61 -2.41
C GLN A 142 -7.22 3.96 -3.71
N GLN A 143 -7.84 4.31 -4.85
CA GLN A 143 -7.45 3.81 -6.17
C GLN A 143 -6.04 4.26 -6.57
N SER A 144 -5.59 5.42 -6.13
CA SER A 144 -4.22 5.90 -6.40
C SER A 144 -3.15 4.93 -5.90
N ASN A 145 -3.35 4.33 -4.72
CA ASN A 145 -2.43 3.31 -4.20
C ASN A 145 -2.44 2.04 -5.05
N ALA A 146 -3.62 1.61 -5.51
CA ALA A 146 -3.75 0.44 -6.39
C ALA A 146 -3.04 0.67 -7.73
N ILE A 147 -3.13 1.88 -8.30
CA ILE A 147 -2.42 2.25 -9.54
C ILE A 147 -0.91 2.23 -9.34
N ILE A 148 -0.39 2.77 -8.24
CA ILE A 148 1.06 2.76 -7.93
C ILE A 148 1.56 1.31 -7.80
N MET A 149 0.82 0.45 -7.11
CA MET A 149 1.16 -0.97 -6.97
C MET A 149 1.12 -1.70 -8.31
N ALA A 150 0.12 -1.41 -9.15
CA ALA A 150 0.01 -1.98 -10.50
C ALA A 150 1.16 -1.53 -11.40
N LEU A 151 1.56 -0.25 -11.35
CA LEU A 151 2.70 0.26 -12.10
C LEU A 151 4.02 -0.40 -11.68
N ALA A 152 4.25 -0.52 -10.37
CA ALA A 152 5.44 -1.22 -9.85
C ALA A 152 5.46 -2.71 -10.24
N GLY A 153 4.30 -3.37 -10.27
CA GLY A 153 4.16 -4.73 -10.77
C GLY A 153 4.44 -4.83 -12.28
N ALA A 154 3.90 -3.92 -13.06
CA ALA A 154 4.11 -3.84 -14.51
C ALA A 154 5.60 -3.60 -14.84
N GLU A 155 6.27 -2.69 -14.13
CA GLU A 155 7.71 -2.42 -14.32
C GLU A 155 8.54 -3.70 -14.16
N ARG A 156 8.27 -4.49 -13.12
CA ARG A 156 8.96 -5.78 -12.90
C ARG A 156 8.70 -6.78 -14.03
N ILE A 157 7.45 -6.86 -14.50
CA ILE A 157 7.10 -7.76 -15.62
C ILE A 157 7.82 -7.33 -16.89
N PHE A 158 7.80 -6.04 -17.23
CA PHE A 158 8.50 -5.55 -18.42
C PHE A 158 10.02 -5.71 -18.31
N THR A 159 10.62 -5.51 -17.13
CA THR A 159 12.05 -5.78 -16.93
C THR A 159 12.41 -7.22 -17.26
N VAL A 160 11.59 -8.18 -16.81
CA VAL A 160 11.81 -9.60 -17.14
C VAL A 160 11.57 -9.90 -18.63
N MET A 161 10.57 -9.25 -19.26
CA MET A 161 10.29 -9.42 -20.69
C MET A 161 11.37 -8.82 -21.61
N GLU A 162 12.07 -7.78 -21.12
CA GLU A 162 13.17 -7.12 -21.85
C GLU A 162 14.53 -7.76 -21.58
N GLU A 163 14.61 -8.74 -20.65
CA GLU A 163 15.81 -9.53 -20.47
C GLU A 163 16.19 -10.22 -21.78
N ARG A 164 17.46 -10.14 -22.12
CA ARG A 164 17.96 -10.79 -23.32
C ARG A 164 17.81 -12.31 -23.17
N PRO A 165 17.25 -13.00 -24.17
CA PRO A 165 17.20 -14.44 -24.13
C PRO A 165 18.63 -14.99 -24.02
N GLU A 166 18.76 -16.05 -23.25
CA GLU A 166 20.02 -16.75 -23.09
C GLU A 166 20.54 -17.16 -24.46
N ILE A 167 21.81 -16.86 -24.73
CA ILE A 167 22.43 -17.26 -26.01
C ILE A 167 22.90 -18.68 -25.81
N ASP A 168 22.32 -19.60 -26.57
CA ASP A 168 22.78 -20.97 -26.60
C ASP A 168 23.97 -21.07 -27.55
N GLU A 169 25.17 -21.07 -26.98
CA GLU A 169 26.43 -21.33 -27.69
C GLU A 169 26.86 -22.81 -27.55
N GLY A 170 25.97 -23.65 -27.05
CA GLY A 170 26.22 -25.08 -26.86
C GLY A 170 26.46 -25.79 -28.18
N THR A 171 27.51 -26.61 -28.24
CA THR A 171 27.82 -27.46 -29.37
C THR A 171 27.32 -28.88 -29.18
N VAL A 172 26.70 -29.17 -28.03
CA VAL A 172 26.23 -30.51 -27.67
C VAL A 172 24.70 -30.44 -27.46
N GLU A 173 23.97 -31.20 -28.19
CA GLU A 173 22.50 -31.26 -28.08
C GLU A 173 22.06 -32.56 -27.40
N LEU A 174 21.01 -32.48 -26.61
CA LEU A 174 20.39 -33.63 -25.97
C LEU A 174 19.39 -34.24 -26.95
N VAL A 175 19.74 -35.43 -27.50
CA VAL A 175 18.92 -36.12 -28.50
C VAL A 175 18.24 -37.36 -27.94
N ARG A 176 17.08 -37.68 -28.48
CA ARG A 176 16.38 -38.94 -28.14
C ARG A 176 17.04 -40.09 -28.83
N VAL A 177 17.22 -41.19 -28.14
CA VAL A 177 17.86 -42.39 -28.69
C VAL A 177 17.03 -43.63 -28.49
N ARG A 178 17.24 -44.58 -29.42
CA ARG A 178 16.78 -45.96 -29.31
C ARG A 178 18.01 -46.85 -29.15
N GLU A 179 17.96 -47.77 -28.24
CA GLU A 179 18.98 -48.80 -28.04
C GLU A 179 18.70 -49.98 -28.99
N ASN A 180 19.65 -50.29 -29.81
CA ASN A 180 19.60 -51.43 -30.73
C ASN A 180 19.92 -52.75 -29.99
N ALA A 181 19.67 -53.88 -30.66
CA ALA A 181 19.95 -55.19 -30.07
C ALA A 181 21.43 -55.48 -29.83
N ASP A 182 22.33 -54.73 -30.42
CA ASP A 182 23.79 -54.75 -30.28
C ASP A 182 24.31 -53.78 -29.19
N GLY A 183 23.41 -53.07 -28.45
CA GLY A 183 23.76 -52.09 -27.44
C GLY A 183 24.16 -50.71 -27.99
N THR A 184 24.11 -50.48 -29.26
CA THR A 184 24.40 -49.16 -29.86
C THR A 184 23.20 -48.23 -29.71
N LEU A 185 23.47 -46.94 -29.47
CA LEU A 185 22.44 -45.90 -29.40
C LEU A 185 22.32 -45.18 -30.73
N THR A 186 21.13 -45.16 -31.30
CA THR A 186 20.83 -44.41 -32.53
C THR A 186 19.80 -43.33 -32.25
N GLU A 187 20.05 -42.12 -32.78
CA GLU A 187 19.12 -41.01 -32.70
C GLU A 187 17.77 -41.35 -33.32
N CYS A 188 16.68 -40.99 -32.67
CA CYS A 188 15.34 -41.21 -33.17
C CYS A 188 14.37 -40.09 -32.82
N ALA A 189 13.39 -39.80 -33.68
CA ALA A 189 12.37 -38.80 -33.46
C ALA A 189 11.26 -39.22 -32.47
N GLU A 190 11.17 -40.53 -32.19
CA GLU A 190 10.13 -41.11 -31.34
C GLU A 190 10.42 -40.88 -29.86
N LYS A 191 9.33 -40.78 -29.03
CA LYS A 191 9.45 -40.62 -27.57
C LYS A 191 9.83 -41.96 -26.91
N THR A 192 11.11 -42.27 -26.86
CA THR A 192 11.64 -43.51 -26.27
C THR A 192 11.86 -43.39 -24.74
N GLY A 193 11.80 -42.17 -24.17
CA GLY A 193 12.14 -41.92 -22.75
C GLY A 193 13.64 -42.00 -22.45
N ARG A 194 14.50 -42.28 -23.43
CA ARG A 194 15.97 -42.33 -23.33
C ARG A 194 16.60 -41.18 -24.10
N TRP A 195 17.63 -40.60 -23.54
CA TRP A 195 18.33 -39.43 -24.04
C TRP A 195 19.84 -39.64 -23.94
N THR A 196 20.56 -39.07 -24.88
CA THR A 196 22.03 -38.95 -24.84
C THR A 196 22.44 -37.61 -25.40
N TRP A 197 23.64 -37.17 -25.11
CA TRP A 197 24.32 -36.02 -25.71
C TRP A 197 25.58 -36.45 -26.42
#